data_25788becc2997602c8cbda1f9c3bf261
#
_entry.id   25788becc2997602c8cbda1f9c3bf261
#
_cell.length_a   1.000
_cell.length_b   1.000
_cell.length_c   1.000
_cell.angle_alpha   90.00
_cell.angle_beta   90.00
_cell.angle_gamma   90.00
#
_symmetry.space_group_name_H-M   'P 1'
#
loop_
_entity.id
_entity.type
_entity.pdbx_description
1 polymer ?
#
loop_
_entity_poly.entity_id
_entity_poly.type
_entity_poly.pdbx_seq_one_letter_code
_entity_poly.pdbx_strand_id
1 'polypeptide(L)'
;MRGLIGDFIKMKKQAFNPYLPSWEYIPDGEPHVFGDRVYVYGSHDIAHGWVFCLEDYVCYSAPINDLTDWRYEGVIYPRVGSDPLNKDGMMCLYAPDITKGPDGRYYLYYVYDKVSVISVAVCDTPAGKFQHYGYVHYKDGTRLGEREGDEPQFDPGVITEGDKTYLYGGFCSR
;
A
#
# COMPACT_ATOMS: atom_id res chain seq x y z
N MET A 1 -26.70 -46.07 -20.70
CA MET A 1 -25.44 -45.87 -19.94
C MET A 1 -24.91 -44.47 -20.25
N ARG A 2 -25.17 -43.49 -19.39
CA ARG A 2 -24.57 -42.15 -19.47
C ARG A 2 -23.43 -42.16 -18.44
N GLY A 3 -22.21 -42.05 -18.97
CA GLY A 3 -21.00 -41.99 -18.16
C GLY A 3 -20.99 -40.75 -17.28
N LEU A 4 -20.78 -40.94 -16.00
CA LEU A 4 -20.41 -39.94 -15.03
C LEU A 4 -19.01 -39.41 -15.43
N ILE A 5 -19.00 -38.28 -16.10
CA ILE A 5 -17.77 -37.46 -16.23
C ILE A 5 -17.60 -36.83 -14.86
N GLY A 6 -16.69 -37.39 -14.09
CA GLY A 6 -16.35 -36.86 -12.78
C GLY A 6 -15.87 -35.40 -12.91
N ASP A 7 -16.51 -34.50 -12.17
CA ASP A 7 -15.99 -33.18 -11.92
C ASP A 7 -14.59 -33.35 -11.33
N PHE A 8 -13.57 -33.07 -12.13
CA PHE A 8 -12.22 -32.93 -11.62
C PHE A 8 -12.26 -31.75 -10.65
N ILE A 9 -12.35 -32.06 -9.36
CA ILE A 9 -12.12 -31.08 -8.30
C ILE A 9 -10.72 -30.52 -8.57
N LYS A 10 -10.68 -29.30 -9.13
CA LYS A 10 -9.43 -28.58 -9.33
C LYS A 10 -8.81 -28.38 -7.94
N MET A 11 -7.85 -29.23 -7.57
CA MET A 11 -7.15 -29.09 -6.30
C MET A 11 -6.57 -27.69 -6.26
N LYS A 12 -6.89 -26.93 -5.21
CA LYS A 12 -6.27 -25.64 -4.98
C LYS A 12 -4.77 -25.88 -4.76
N LYS A 13 -3.95 -25.09 -5.46
CA LYS A 13 -2.52 -25.07 -5.18
C LYS A 13 -2.30 -24.48 -3.79
N GLN A 14 -1.41 -25.07 -3.01
CA GLN A 14 -1.04 -24.56 -1.71
C GLN A 14 -0.13 -23.35 -1.91
N ALA A 15 -0.47 -22.22 -1.28
CA ALA A 15 0.45 -21.09 -1.16
C ALA A 15 1.57 -21.46 -0.16
N PHE A 16 2.74 -20.92 -0.39
CA PHE A 16 3.91 -21.15 0.47
C PHE A 16 4.20 -19.92 1.32
N ASN A 17 4.83 -20.13 2.46
CA ASN A 17 5.37 -19.08 3.31
C ASN A 17 6.91 -19.34 3.49
N PRO A 18 7.77 -18.38 3.14
CA PRO A 18 7.47 -17.06 2.59
C PRO A 18 6.92 -17.14 1.15
N TYR A 19 6.01 -16.22 0.81
CA TYR A 19 5.41 -16.15 -0.52
C TYR A 19 6.17 -15.22 -1.49
N LEU A 20 7.03 -14.34 -0.96
CA LEU A 20 7.94 -13.50 -1.72
C LEU A 20 9.37 -14.08 -1.72
N PRO A 21 10.25 -13.66 -2.64
CA PRO A 21 11.65 -14.06 -2.65
C PRO A 21 12.35 -13.73 -1.33
N SER A 22 13.33 -14.55 -0.94
CA SER A 22 14.02 -14.40 0.36
C SER A 22 14.90 -13.16 0.52
N TRP A 23 15.12 -12.42 -0.55
CA TRP A 23 15.83 -11.14 -0.54
C TRP A 23 14.90 -9.93 -0.47
N GLU A 24 13.59 -10.15 -0.48
CA GLU A 24 12.58 -9.10 -0.45
C GLU A 24 12.05 -8.93 0.97
N TYR A 25 12.03 -7.68 1.43
CA TYR A 25 11.61 -7.33 2.78
C TYR A 25 10.53 -6.26 2.73
N ILE A 26 9.28 -6.71 2.72
CA ILE A 26 8.09 -5.84 2.71
C ILE A 26 7.35 -6.02 4.03
N PRO A 27 7.78 -5.35 5.12
CA PRO A 27 7.03 -5.31 6.36
C PRO A 27 5.74 -4.51 6.18
N ASP A 28 4.81 -4.66 7.12
CA ASP A 28 3.51 -3.97 7.12
C ASP A 28 2.74 -4.19 5.81
N GLY A 29 2.85 -5.41 5.25
CA GLY A 29 2.27 -5.72 3.95
C GLY A 29 0.75 -5.77 3.98
N GLU A 30 0.09 -4.83 3.28
CA GLU A 30 -1.37 -4.76 3.15
C GLU A 30 -1.82 -5.44 1.85
N PRO A 31 -2.55 -6.58 1.94
CA PRO A 31 -3.07 -7.28 0.79
C PRO A 31 -4.43 -6.74 0.35
N HIS A 32 -4.55 -6.34 -0.89
CA HIS A 32 -5.80 -5.90 -1.50
C HIS A 32 -6.16 -6.69 -2.74
N VAL A 33 -7.44 -7.00 -2.91
CA VAL A 33 -7.96 -7.64 -4.12
C VAL A 33 -8.55 -6.61 -5.05
N PHE A 34 -7.95 -6.47 -6.24
CA PHE A 34 -8.47 -5.64 -7.31
C PHE A 34 -8.65 -6.50 -8.57
N GLY A 35 -9.89 -6.64 -9.02
CA GLY A 35 -10.22 -7.53 -10.12
C GLY A 35 -9.99 -9.01 -9.78
N ASP A 36 -9.16 -9.67 -10.54
CA ASP A 36 -8.83 -11.09 -10.40
C ASP A 36 -7.46 -11.35 -9.74
N ARG A 37 -6.86 -10.32 -9.15
CA ARG A 37 -5.53 -10.41 -8.53
C ARG A 37 -5.54 -9.85 -7.10
N VAL A 38 -4.71 -10.45 -6.25
CA VAL A 38 -4.30 -9.86 -4.98
C VAL A 38 -2.98 -9.10 -5.20
N TYR A 39 -2.90 -7.92 -4.63
CA TYR A 39 -1.74 -7.05 -4.63
C TYR A 39 -1.25 -6.86 -3.19
N VAL A 40 0.05 -6.78 -2.98
CA VAL A 40 0.65 -6.49 -1.67
C VAL A 40 1.42 -5.18 -1.76
N TYR A 41 1.10 -4.30 -0.83
CA TYR A 41 1.73 -3.01 -0.61
C TYR A 41 2.29 -2.98 0.81
N GLY A 42 3.40 -2.32 1.02
CA GLY A 42 4.00 -2.25 2.34
C GLY A 42 5.19 -1.33 2.36
N SER A 43 5.73 -1.12 3.54
CA SER A 43 7.06 -0.55 3.72
C SER A 43 8.09 -1.38 2.95
N HIS A 44 9.25 -0.81 2.67
CA HIS A 44 10.28 -1.56 1.94
C HIS A 44 11.64 -1.37 2.61
N ASP A 45 12.12 -2.46 3.17
CA ASP A 45 13.37 -2.52 3.92
C ASP A 45 14.53 -3.01 3.06
N ILE A 46 15.74 -2.62 3.43
CA ILE A 46 16.97 -3.16 2.88
C ILE A 46 17.66 -4.06 3.91
N ALA A 47 18.14 -5.20 3.46
CA ALA A 47 18.90 -6.11 4.33
C ALA A 47 20.10 -5.38 4.94
N HIS A 48 20.23 -5.47 6.27
CA HIS A 48 21.24 -4.77 7.05
C HIS A 48 21.20 -3.23 6.97
N GLY A 49 20.03 -2.68 6.62
CA GLY A 49 19.78 -1.23 6.65
C GLY A 49 19.99 -0.68 8.06
N TRP A 50 20.39 0.59 8.15
CA TRP A 50 20.64 1.27 9.45
C TRP A 50 19.33 1.69 10.14
N VAL A 51 18.22 1.71 9.42
CA VAL A 51 16.86 2.00 9.91
C VAL A 51 15.84 1.30 8.98
N PHE A 52 14.56 1.31 9.35
CA PHE A 52 13.45 0.78 8.56
C PHE A 52 13.13 1.63 7.33
N CYS A 53 12.46 1.05 6.33
CA CYS A 53 11.77 1.75 5.24
C CYS A 53 12.68 2.66 4.39
N LEU A 54 13.88 2.16 4.09
CA LEU A 54 14.90 2.91 3.34
C LEU A 54 14.69 2.92 1.84
N GLU A 55 13.83 2.04 1.32
CA GLU A 55 13.64 1.83 -0.12
C GLU A 55 12.36 2.48 -0.65
N ASP A 56 12.20 2.44 -1.97
CA ASP A 56 11.00 2.86 -2.68
C ASP A 56 9.84 1.87 -2.43
N TYR A 57 8.59 2.31 -2.45
CA TYR A 57 7.48 1.36 -2.44
C TYR A 57 7.45 0.55 -3.73
N VAL A 58 7.38 -0.76 -3.56
CA VAL A 58 7.21 -1.74 -4.62
C VAL A 58 5.86 -2.44 -4.49
N CYS A 59 5.45 -3.15 -5.51
CA CYS A 59 4.23 -3.95 -5.48
C CYS A 59 4.49 -5.34 -6.04
N TYR A 60 3.90 -6.33 -5.38
CA TYR A 60 3.81 -7.71 -5.86
C TYR A 60 2.35 -8.08 -6.03
N SER A 61 2.05 -8.95 -7.00
CA SER A 61 0.69 -9.44 -7.18
C SER A 61 0.64 -10.91 -7.60
N ALA A 62 -0.47 -11.58 -7.28
CA ALA A 62 -0.75 -12.93 -7.73
C ALA A 62 -2.22 -13.07 -8.15
N PRO A 63 -2.56 -14.01 -9.06
CA PRO A 63 -3.96 -14.32 -9.34
C PRO A 63 -4.66 -14.83 -8.07
N ILE A 64 -5.91 -14.41 -7.81
CA ILE A 64 -6.66 -14.84 -6.60
C ILE A 64 -6.92 -16.35 -6.56
N ASN A 65 -6.82 -17.02 -7.68
CA ASN A 65 -7.00 -18.46 -7.80
C ASN A 65 -5.68 -19.24 -7.82
N ASP A 66 -4.53 -18.55 -7.79
CA ASP A 66 -3.20 -19.18 -7.73
C ASP A 66 -2.19 -18.30 -6.97
N LEU A 67 -2.23 -18.35 -5.66
CA LEU A 67 -1.32 -17.60 -4.77
C LEU A 67 0.11 -18.21 -4.73
N THR A 68 0.46 -19.05 -5.68
CA THR A 68 1.85 -19.50 -5.91
C THR A 68 2.50 -18.77 -7.07
N ASP A 69 1.73 -18.00 -7.85
CA ASP A 69 2.20 -17.28 -9.04
C ASP A 69 2.35 -15.77 -8.75
N TRP A 70 3.27 -15.45 -7.82
CA TRP A 70 3.62 -14.06 -7.51
C TRP A 70 4.53 -13.48 -8.55
N ARG A 71 4.25 -12.25 -8.94
CA ARG A 71 5.11 -11.47 -9.84
C ARG A 71 5.43 -10.11 -9.24
N TYR A 72 6.61 -9.61 -9.55
CA TYR A 72 7.06 -8.27 -9.26
C TYR A 72 6.42 -7.27 -10.24
N GLU A 73 5.68 -6.31 -9.74
CA GLU A 73 5.02 -5.27 -10.54
C GLU A 73 5.94 -4.05 -10.74
N GLY A 74 6.97 -3.92 -9.93
CA GLY A 74 7.95 -2.84 -9.99
C GLY A 74 7.83 -1.84 -8.85
N VAL A 75 8.66 -0.80 -8.92
CA VAL A 75 8.56 0.38 -8.05
C VAL A 75 7.28 1.13 -8.41
N ILE A 76 6.40 1.32 -7.44
CA ILE A 76 5.13 2.04 -7.62
C ILE A 76 5.22 3.50 -7.17
N TYR A 77 6.07 3.80 -6.16
CA TYR A 77 6.27 5.16 -5.66
C TYR A 77 7.70 5.36 -5.13
N PRO A 78 8.52 6.20 -5.80
CA PRO A 78 9.87 6.49 -5.34
C PRO A 78 9.87 7.30 -4.04
N ARG A 79 10.77 6.96 -3.14
CA ARG A 79 10.96 7.65 -1.86
C ARG A 79 11.48 9.07 -2.05
N VAL A 80 12.35 9.27 -3.03
CA VAL A 80 13.04 10.54 -3.25
C VAL A 80 12.36 11.34 -4.36
N GLY A 81 12.03 12.58 -4.08
CA GLY A 81 11.60 13.56 -5.08
C GLY A 81 10.16 13.43 -5.56
N SER A 82 9.44 12.38 -5.16
CA SER A 82 8.04 12.18 -5.55
C SER A 82 7.05 13.04 -4.77
N ASP A 83 7.36 13.34 -3.52
CA ASP A 83 6.57 14.20 -2.62
C ASP A 83 7.36 15.48 -2.31
N PRO A 84 6.72 16.66 -2.37
CA PRO A 84 7.35 17.92 -1.97
C PRO A 84 7.96 17.94 -0.56
N LEU A 85 7.45 17.11 0.37
CA LEU A 85 7.99 16.98 1.73
C LEU A 85 9.35 16.28 1.76
N ASN A 86 9.64 15.38 0.82
CA ASN A 86 10.86 14.55 0.83
C ASN A 86 11.69 14.70 -0.46
N LYS A 87 11.91 15.91 -0.91
CA LYS A 87 12.68 16.19 -2.14
C LYS A 87 14.12 15.70 -2.06
N ASP A 88 14.71 15.76 -0.89
CA ASP A 88 16.10 15.39 -0.61
C ASP A 88 16.27 13.91 -0.21
N GLY A 89 15.16 13.20 -0.01
CA GLY A 89 15.18 11.78 0.38
C GLY A 89 15.64 11.53 1.82
N MET A 90 15.61 12.54 2.69
CA MET A 90 16.06 12.42 4.08
C MET A 90 15.04 11.77 5.02
N MET A 91 13.85 11.48 4.53
CA MET A 91 12.79 10.79 5.26
C MET A 91 12.51 9.41 4.66
N CYS A 92 12.07 8.49 5.52
CA CYS A 92 11.72 7.12 5.16
C CYS A 92 10.22 6.99 4.91
N LEU A 93 9.85 6.12 3.97
CA LEU A 93 8.45 5.79 3.63
C LEU A 93 7.95 4.66 4.52
N TYR A 94 7.08 4.97 5.49
CA TYR A 94 6.50 3.99 6.42
C TYR A 94 5.19 3.41 5.89
N ALA A 95 4.63 2.45 6.64
CA ALA A 95 3.47 1.64 6.32
C ALA A 95 2.42 2.37 5.44
N PRO A 96 2.24 1.99 4.18
CA PRO A 96 1.22 2.55 3.31
C PRO A 96 -0.03 1.70 3.34
N ASP A 97 -1.18 2.29 3.00
CA ASP A 97 -2.37 1.55 2.62
C ASP A 97 -3.00 2.14 1.34
N ILE A 98 -3.83 1.37 0.68
CA ILE A 98 -4.40 1.73 -0.62
C ILE A 98 -5.90 1.44 -0.68
N THR A 99 -6.63 2.29 -1.37
CA THR A 99 -8.03 2.01 -1.71
C THR A 99 -8.35 2.45 -3.13
N LYS A 100 -9.37 1.82 -3.73
CA LYS A 100 -9.93 2.29 -4.98
C LYS A 100 -11.00 3.33 -4.69
N GLY A 101 -10.81 4.54 -5.19
CA GLY A 101 -11.76 5.63 -5.03
C GLY A 101 -13.05 5.46 -5.87
N PRO A 102 -14.09 6.26 -5.58
CA PRO A 102 -15.35 6.20 -6.31
C PRO A 102 -15.22 6.63 -7.78
N ASP A 103 -14.17 7.35 -8.12
CA ASP A 103 -13.82 7.74 -9.50
C ASP A 103 -13.08 6.62 -10.27
N GLY A 104 -12.85 5.48 -9.62
CA GLY A 104 -12.20 4.30 -10.21
C GLY A 104 -10.69 4.31 -10.17
N ARG A 105 -10.05 5.39 -9.71
CA ARG A 105 -8.62 5.49 -9.51
C ARG A 105 -8.18 4.87 -8.19
N TYR A 106 -6.89 4.61 -8.04
CA TYR A 106 -6.28 4.03 -6.85
C TYR A 106 -5.53 5.10 -6.08
N TYR A 107 -5.77 5.17 -4.76
CA TYR A 107 -5.21 6.18 -3.86
C TYR A 107 -4.36 5.49 -2.82
N LEU A 108 -3.06 5.78 -2.84
CA LEU A 108 -2.06 5.29 -1.90
C LEU A 108 -1.88 6.33 -0.80
N TYR A 109 -2.20 5.96 0.42
CA TYR A 109 -2.00 6.76 1.62
C TYR A 109 -0.72 6.32 2.29
N TYR A 110 0.13 7.26 2.68
CA TYR A 110 1.44 6.95 3.24
C TYR A 110 1.94 8.07 4.15
N VAL A 111 2.96 7.76 4.94
CA VAL A 111 3.57 8.71 5.88
C VAL A 111 5.09 8.69 5.77
N TYR A 112 5.71 9.77 6.22
CA TYR A 112 7.14 9.85 6.42
C TYR A 112 7.47 9.90 7.92
N ASP A 113 8.64 9.40 8.30
CA ASP A 113 9.09 9.24 9.70
C ASP A 113 9.26 10.56 10.50
N LYS A 114 9.33 11.71 9.84
CA LYS A 114 9.62 13.00 10.49
C LYS A 114 8.48 14.01 10.45
N VAL A 115 7.33 13.60 9.94
CA VAL A 115 6.16 14.46 9.82
C VAL A 115 4.91 13.76 10.33
N SER A 116 3.94 14.52 10.82
CA SER A 116 2.67 13.99 11.36
C SER A 116 1.50 14.21 10.40
N VAL A 117 1.73 14.05 9.10
CA VAL A 117 0.69 14.21 8.09
C VAL A 117 0.64 12.99 7.18
N ILE A 118 -0.55 12.65 6.74
CA ILE A 118 -0.76 11.57 5.76
C ILE A 118 -0.73 12.17 4.37
N SER A 119 0.24 11.73 3.58
CA SER A 119 0.36 12.04 2.16
C SER A 119 -0.49 11.08 1.32
N VAL A 120 -0.91 11.53 0.14
CA VAL A 120 -1.72 10.74 -0.80
C VAL A 120 -1.08 10.80 -2.17
N ALA A 121 -0.93 9.64 -2.80
CA ALA A 121 -0.57 9.53 -4.20
C ALA A 121 -1.69 8.81 -4.98
N VAL A 122 -1.79 9.02 -6.28
CA VAL A 122 -2.86 8.51 -7.13
C VAL A 122 -2.32 7.84 -8.38
N CYS A 123 -3.00 6.79 -8.84
CA CYS A 123 -2.73 6.11 -10.10
C CYS A 123 -4.01 5.56 -10.72
N ASP A 124 -4.02 5.38 -12.03
CA ASP A 124 -5.16 4.79 -12.76
C ASP A 124 -5.19 3.26 -12.68
N THR A 125 -4.10 2.65 -12.24
CA THR A 125 -3.97 1.18 -12.11
C THR A 125 -3.43 0.81 -10.73
N PRO A 126 -3.74 -0.40 -10.20
CA PRO A 126 -3.35 -0.79 -8.85
C PRO A 126 -1.83 -0.91 -8.64
N ALA A 127 -1.06 -1.16 -9.68
CA ALA A 127 0.40 -1.34 -9.61
C ALA A 127 1.16 -0.42 -10.59
N GLY A 128 0.56 0.69 -11.00
CA GLY A 128 1.22 1.68 -11.86
C GLY A 128 2.16 2.61 -11.08
N LYS A 129 2.64 3.63 -11.78
CA LYS A 129 3.45 4.70 -11.18
C LYS A 129 2.55 5.73 -10.53
N PHE A 130 2.45 5.68 -9.21
CA PHE A 130 1.68 6.65 -8.44
C PHE A 130 2.32 8.03 -8.51
N GLN A 131 1.48 9.06 -8.57
CA GLN A 131 1.91 10.45 -8.58
C GLN A 131 1.41 11.13 -7.30
N HIS A 132 2.23 11.97 -6.70
CA HIS A 132 1.80 12.75 -5.53
C HIS A 132 0.51 13.53 -5.86
N TYR A 133 -0.51 13.37 -5.03
CA TYR A 133 -1.83 13.99 -5.20
C TYR A 133 -2.06 15.12 -4.21
N GLY A 134 -1.56 14.98 -2.99
CA GLY A 134 -1.72 15.96 -1.92
C GLY A 134 -1.59 15.33 -0.54
N TYR A 135 -2.26 15.96 0.42
CA TYR A 135 -2.27 15.55 1.82
C TYR A 135 -3.71 15.44 2.31
N VAL A 136 -3.95 14.60 3.30
CA VAL A 136 -5.24 14.60 4.00
C VAL A 136 -5.37 15.91 4.76
N HIS A 137 -6.51 16.57 4.59
CA HIS A 137 -6.75 17.88 5.20
C HIS A 137 -8.21 18.07 5.63
N TYR A 138 -8.42 18.99 6.53
CA TYR A 138 -9.73 19.46 6.91
C TYR A 138 -10.36 20.30 5.78
N LYS A 139 -11.66 20.61 5.91
CA LYS A 139 -12.39 21.42 4.91
C LYS A 139 -11.83 22.83 4.71
N ASP A 140 -11.13 23.37 5.71
CA ASP A 140 -10.49 24.68 5.64
C ASP A 140 -9.08 24.66 5.01
N GLY A 141 -8.61 23.47 4.59
CA GLY A 141 -7.31 23.28 3.96
C GLY A 141 -6.14 23.02 4.93
N THR A 142 -6.37 23.08 6.25
CA THR A 142 -5.34 22.70 7.23
C THR A 142 -5.11 21.19 7.12
N ARG A 143 -3.85 20.75 7.08
CA ARG A 143 -3.52 19.33 7.04
C ARG A 143 -3.93 18.64 8.33
N LEU A 144 -4.44 17.42 8.21
CA LEU A 144 -4.73 16.58 9.36
C LEU A 144 -3.41 16.23 10.06
N GLY A 145 -3.34 16.48 11.37
CA GLY A 145 -2.13 16.32 12.19
C GLY A 145 -1.37 17.63 12.46
N GLU A 146 -1.76 18.76 11.84
CA GLU A 146 -1.11 20.06 12.02
C GLU A 146 -1.90 21.06 12.89
N ARG A 147 -3.14 20.77 13.25
CA ARG A 147 -3.92 21.61 14.18
C ARG A 147 -3.45 21.42 15.61
N GLU A 148 -3.54 22.46 16.42
CA GLU A 148 -3.36 22.34 17.86
C GLU A 148 -4.36 21.30 18.44
N GLY A 149 -3.81 20.30 19.12
CA GLY A 149 -4.58 19.18 19.67
C GLY A 149 -4.82 18.00 18.72
N ASP A 150 -4.37 18.07 17.48
CA ASP A 150 -4.36 16.89 16.61
C ASP A 150 -3.42 15.81 17.16
N GLU A 151 -3.87 14.56 17.10
CA GLU A 151 -3.00 13.43 17.33
C GLU A 151 -2.02 13.26 16.16
N PRO A 152 -0.79 12.76 16.41
CA PRO A 152 0.15 12.45 15.33
C PRO A 152 -0.48 11.48 14.33
N GLN A 153 -0.40 11.81 13.05
CA GLN A 153 -0.93 10.97 11.99
C GLN A 153 0.15 10.00 11.51
N PHE A 154 -0.13 8.70 11.64
CA PHE A 154 0.78 7.62 11.29
C PHE A 154 0.01 6.35 10.94
N ASP A 155 0.65 5.39 10.26
CA ASP A 155 0.10 4.08 9.88
C ASP A 155 -1.34 4.18 9.35
N PRO A 156 -1.55 4.80 8.17
CA PRO A 156 -2.88 4.95 7.61
C PRO A 156 -3.47 3.60 7.22
N GLY A 157 -4.73 3.36 7.63
CA GLY A 157 -5.57 2.30 7.10
C GLY A 157 -6.76 2.93 6.37
N VAL A 158 -7.09 2.50 5.16
CA VAL A 158 -8.13 3.13 4.35
C VAL A 158 -9.09 2.13 3.73
N ILE A 159 -10.36 2.50 3.68
CA ILE A 159 -11.40 1.73 2.98
C ILE A 159 -12.38 2.69 2.30
N THR A 160 -12.78 2.36 1.07
CA THR A 160 -13.82 3.09 0.34
C THR A 160 -15.10 2.28 0.29
N GLU A 161 -16.19 2.89 0.74
CA GLU A 161 -17.55 2.35 0.68
C GLU A 161 -18.46 3.37 -0.01
N GLY A 162 -18.97 3.02 -1.18
CA GLY A 162 -19.78 3.90 -2.01
C GLY A 162 -19.00 5.14 -2.46
N ASP A 163 -19.43 6.32 -2.03
CA ASP A 163 -18.83 7.62 -2.36
C ASP A 163 -17.88 8.16 -1.27
N LYS A 164 -17.62 7.36 -0.23
CA LYS A 164 -16.84 7.78 0.94
C LYS A 164 -15.60 6.91 1.13
N THR A 165 -14.49 7.56 1.45
CA THR A 165 -13.29 6.91 1.94
C THR A 165 -13.17 7.18 3.43
N TYR A 166 -13.03 6.11 4.21
CA TYR A 166 -12.77 6.16 5.64
C TYR A 166 -11.27 5.97 5.86
N LEU A 167 -10.70 6.85 6.66
CA LEU A 167 -9.30 6.83 7.03
C LEU A 167 -9.20 6.55 8.54
N TYR A 168 -8.37 5.59 8.86
CA TYR A 168 -7.94 5.27 10.21
C TYR A 168 -6.45 5.58 10.29
N GLY A 169 -6.03 6.24 11.34
CA GLY A 169 -4.64 6.60 11.53
C GLY A 169 -4.34 6.68 13.01
N GLY A 170 -3.08 6.62 13.35
CA GLY A 170 -2.64 6.75 14.74
C GLY A 170 -1.67 5.63 15.11
N PHE A 171 -0.62 6.07 15.77
CA PHE A 171 0.40 5.19 16.31
C PHE A 171 0.82 5.81 17.63
N CYS A 172 0.93 5.09 18.70
CA CYS A 172 1.37 5.55 20.02
C CYS A 172 0.77 6.90 20.48
N SER A 173 -0.20 6.86 21.35
CA SER A 173 -0.51 8.02 22.22
C SER A 173 0.75 8.39 23.01
N ARG A 174 1.11 9.66 23.02
CA ARG A 174 2.15 10.20 23.89
C ARG A 174 1.72 10.12 25.35
#